data_7e3f7126a220e59a5a6519283b019247
#
_entry.id   7e3f7126a220e59a5a6519283b019247
#
_cell.length_a   1.000
_cell.length_b   1.000
_cell.length_c   1.000
_cell.angle_alpha   90.00
_cell.angle_beta   90.00
_cell.angle_gamma   90.00
#
_symmetry.space_group_name_H-M   'P 1'
#
loop_
_entity.id
_entity.type
_entity.pdbx_description
1 polymer ?
#
loop_
_entity_poly.entity_id
_entity_poly.type
_entity_poly.pdbx_seq_one_letter_code
_entity_poly.pdbx_strand_id
1 'polypeptide(L)'
;MAQYEKLKTLADGLSDKMTMFVNHEANGRSGHLSHALAEYKKGSVIAFYSNCSGKRNRWAPGHNGFGWLEYKRSNDGGLTWDEAKVFPYSWESFLNEPFTVSCEKAVSTQENEIVALCIRNENPNGWEPYLTPVAVRSEDGGETWGEAVEICDKRGRIYDAIVHEGNIYLLLLANDDFLAVKPEHRYYIYKSEDHGKSFSLQGELPGDTANHAYGSMVIREDGSLVCYEYDSSDEFNLVYHISDDMGKTWKESGKGFCAKRIRNPQVARVSGGYILHGRAGCMTKDLPMHFVLYTGTDGIHWDEGRYIYVDQGQTAYYSNNLVMDRDNGTQRVLIQASIPYSKGCVNIGHWLMEI
;
A
#
# COMPACT_ATOMS: atom_id res chain seq x y z
N MET A 1 8.38 22.26 15.87
CA MET A 1 9.45 22.61 14.91
C MET A 1 10.66 21.68 15.02
N ALA A 2 11.29 21.51 16.17
CA ALA A 2 12.50 20.67 16.31
C ALA A 2 12.31 19.20 15.85
N GLN A 3 11.19 18.58 16.17
CA GLN A 3 10.87 17.20 15.75
C GLN A 3 10.65 17.08 14.23
N TYR A 4 10.04 18.09 13.60
CA TYR A 4 9.87 18.11 12.17
C TYR A 4 11.20 18.27 11.42
N GLU A 5 12.12 19.12 11.89
CA GLU A 5 13.45 19.23 11.30
C GLU A 5 14.26 17.93 11.45
N LYS A 6 14.10 17.22 12.55
CA LYS A 6 14.67 15.87 12.70
C LYS A 6 14.09 14.90 11.68
N LEU A 7 12.77 14.89 11.47
CA LEU A 7 12.11 14.06 10.46
C LEU A 7 12.64 14.33 9.05
N LYS A 8 12.77 15.63 8.67
CA LYS A 8 13.35 16.01 7.37
C LYS A 8 14.77 15.49 7.21
N THR A 9 15.63 15.69 8.20
CA THR A 9 17.03 15.23 8.17
C THR A 9 17.11 13.70 7.99
N LEU A 10 16.26 12.93 8.68
CA LEU A 10 16.20 11.48 8.54
C LEU A 10 15.72 11.06 7.15
N ALA A 11 14.71 11.76 6.61
CA ALA A 11 14.21 11.54 5.28
C ALA A 11 15.25 11.84 4.19
N ASP A 12 16.04 12.90 4.36
CA ASP A 12 17.13 13.27 3.42
C ASP A 12 18.22 12.18 3.36
N GLY A 13 18.49 11.50 4.47
CA GLY A 13 19.46 10.40 4.54
C GLY A 13 18.92 9.02 4.16
N LEU A 14 17.70 8.91 3.61
CA LEU A 14 17.08 7.61 3.38
C LEU A 14 17.52 6.95 2.06
N SER A 15 18.00 7.72 1.08
CA SER A 15 18.39 7.23 -0.25
C SER A 15 19.45 6.11 -0.19
N ASP A 16 20.39 6.21 0.74
CA ASP A 16 21.50 5.26 0.88
C ASP A 16 21.19 4.08 1.82
N LYS A 17 19.94 3.97 2.30
CA LYS A 17 19.53 2.96 3.30
C LYS A 17 18.67 1.83 2.75
N MET A 18 18.54 1.73 1.42
CA MET A 18 17.80 0.63 0.82
C MET A 18 18.49 -0.71 1.07
N THR A 19 17.72 -1.67 1.56
CA THR A 19 18.15 -3.06 1.69
C THR A 19 17.31 -3.94 0.77
N MET A 20 17.94 -4.94 0.14
CA MET A 20 17.26 -5.90 -0.72
C MET A 20 16.46 -6.88 0.15
N PHE A 21 15.13 -6.81 0.09
CA PHE A 21 14.25 -7.73 0.81
C PHE A 21 14.02 -9.03 0.04
N VAL A 22 13.70 -8.91 -1.27
CA VAL A 22 13.55 -10.05 -2.18
C VAL A 22 14.25 -9.76 -3.50
N ASN A 23 15.19 -10.62 -3.86
CA ASN A 23 15.87 -10.56 -5.15
C ASN A 23 15.18 -11.49 -6.15
N HIS A 24 14.21 -10.99 -6.86
CA HIS A 24 13.49 -11.71 -7.92
C HIS A 24 14.33 -11.91 -9.19
N GLU A 25 15.32 -11.05 -9.44
CA GLU A 25 16.23 -11.17 -10.59
C GLU A 25 16.97 -12.50 -10.58
N ALA A 26 17.38 -12.99 -9.40
CA ALA A 26 18.08 -14.26 -9.24
C ALA A 26 17.30 -15.45 -9.82
N ASN A 27 15.97 -15.36 -9.87
CA ASN A 27 15.07 -16.44 -10.33
C ASN A 27 14.24 -16.06 -11.57
N GLY A 28 14.49 -14.90 -12.17
CA GLY A 28 13.70 -14.40 -13.32
C GLY A 28 12.23 -14.16 -13.01
N ARG A 29 11.92 -13.78 -11.76
CA ARG A 29 10.58 -13.51 -11.25
C ARG A 29 10.33 -11.99 -11.13
N SER A 30 9.16 -11.62 -10.65
CA SER A 30 8.78 -10.21 -10.44
C SER A 30 7.82 -10.07 -9.27
N GLY A 31 7.97 -9.01 -8.47
CA GLY A 31 7.12 -8.68 -7.32
C GLY A 31 6.47 -7.31 -7.45
N HIS A 32 5.53 -7.15 -8.39
CA HIS A 32 5.02 -5.82 -8.75
C HIS A 32 4.01 -5.25 -7.75
N LEU A 33 3.10 -6.05 -7.23
CA LEU A 33 2.09 -5.70 -6.24
C LEU A 33 2.30 -6.45 -4.92
N SER A 34 1.40 -6.24 -3.96
CA SER A 34 1.41 -6.98 -2.70
C SER A 34 2.56 -6.57 -1.79
N HIS A 35 2.52 -5.35 -1.30
CA HIS A 35 3.53 -4.84 -0.38
C HIS A 35 2.98 -4.67 1.05
N ALA A 36 1.99 -5.50 1.42
CA ALA A 36 1.32 -5.42 2.71
C ALA A 36 2.28 -5.69 3.88
N LEU A 37 2.17 -4.87 4.91
CA LEU A 37 2.96 -4.92 6.14
C LEU A 37 2.01 -4.85 7.33
N ALA A 38 2.27 -5.65 8.39
CA ALA A 38 1.59 -5.50 9.67
C ALA A 38 2.51 -5.85 10.84
N GLU A 39 2.43 -5.08 11.91
CA GLU A 39 2.96 -5.46 13.21
C GLU A 39 1.85 -6.21 13.96
N TYR A 40 1.98 -7.53 14.11
CA TYR A 40 0.96 -8.38 14.74
C TYR A 40 1.24 -8.64 16.23
N LYS A 41 2.41 -8.31 16.66
CA LYS A 41 2.87 -8.28 18.04
C LYS A 41 4.01 -7.28 18.10
N LYS A 42 4.20 -6.61 19.22
CA LYS A 42 5.25 -5.61 19.36
C LYS A 42 6.62 -6.11 18.92
N GLY A 43 7.17 -5.48 17.89
CA GLY A 43 8.41 -5.87 17.23
C GLY A 43 8.30 -7.07 16.27
N SER A 44 7.16 -7.75 16.23
CA SER A 44 6.93 -8.86 15.30
C SER A 44 6.13 -8.39 14.09
N VAL A 45 6.73 -8.47 12.92
CA VAL A 45 6.22 -7.95 11.66
C VAL A 45 6.05 -9.05 10.64
N ILE A 46 4.97 -8.99 9.87
CA ILE A 46 4.79 -9.76 8.63
C ILE A 46 4.89 -8.84 7.42
N ALA A 47 5.57 -9.30 6.37
CA ALA A 47 5.71 -8.59 5.11
C ALA A 47 5.34 -9.52 3.96
N PHE A 48 4.28 -9.16 3.21
CA PHE A 48 3.82 -9.88 2.03
C PHE A 48 4.50 -9.34 0.77
N TYR A 49 4.66 -10.21 -0.21
CA TYR A 49 5.11 -9.82 -1.55
C TYR A 49 4.62 -10.83 -2.59
N SER A 50 4.45 -10.37 -3.83
CA SER A 50 4.09 -11.26 -4.92
C SER A 50 5.32 -11.92 -5.54
N ASN A 51 5.19 -13.18 -5.92
CA ASN A 51 6.14 -13.98 -6.66
C ASN A 51 5.52 -14.33 -8.02
N CYS A 52 5.58 -13.38 -8.94
CA CYS A 52 4.93 -13.49 -10.25
C CYS A 52 5.90 -13.85 -11.36
N SER A 53 5.35 -14.26 -12.50
CA SER A 53 6.13 -14.57 -13.68
C SER A 53 6.86 -13.32 -14.21
N GLY A 54 8.17 -13.42 -14.43
CA GLY A 54 8.95 -12.41 -15.12
C GLY A 54 8.76 -12.40 -16.65
N LYS A 55 8.01 -13.37 -17.20
CA LYS A 55 7.73 -13.44 -18.63
C LYS A 55 6.84 -12.29 -19.09
N ARG A 56 6.97 -11.93 -20.36
CA ARG A 56 6.15 -10.89 -20.96
C ARG A 56 4.69 -11.33 -21.06
N ASN A 57 3.78 -10.48 -20.58
CA ASN A 57 2.39 -10.51 -20.97
C ASN A 57 2.16 -9.54 -22.16
N ARG A 58 0.90 -9.28 -22.52
CA ARG A 58 0.55 -8.33 -23.59
C ARG A 58 1.05 -6.89 -23.36
N TRP A 59 1.34 -6.51 -22.10
CA TRP A 59 1.72 -5.16 -21.72
C TRP A 59 3.24 -5.00 -21.60
N ALA A 60 3.86 -5.78 -20.73
CA ALA A 60 5.29 -5.68 -20.44
C ALA A 60 5.82 -6.96 -19.76
N PRO A 61 7.11 -7.25 -19.86
CA PRO A 61 7.73 -8.28 -19.04
C PRO A 61 7.50 -7.99 -17.56
N GLY A 62 7.22 -9.02 -16.76
CA GLY A 62 7.06 -8.91 -15.30
C GLY A 62 5.83 -8.13 -14.81
N HIS A 63 5.13 -7.45 -15.69
CA HIS A 63 3.85 -6.78 -15.39
C HIS A 63 2.68 -7.75 -15.58
N ASN A 64 2.77 -8.86 -14.88
CA ASN A 64 1.88 -10.00 -15.03
C ASN A 64 1.53 -10.51 -13.63
N GLY A 65 0.23 -10.60 -13.33
CA GLY A 65 -0.28 -11.12 -12.06
C GLY A 65 -0.13 -12.63 -11.90
N PHE A 66 0.36 -13.35 -12.92
CA PHE A 66 0.43 -14.80 -12.88
C PHE A 66 1.51 -15.31 -11.91
N GLY A 67 1.05 -15.69 -10.72
CA GLY A 67 1.91 -16.16 -9.66
C GLY A 67 1.14 -16.34 -8.36
N TRP A 68 1.85 -16.29 -7.27
CA TRP A 68 1.31 -16.46 -5.92
C TRP A 68 1.93 -15.42 -4.97
N LEU A 69 1.41 -15.37 -3.74
CA LEU A 69 1.96 -14.57 -2.65
C LEU A 69 2.87 -15.39 -1.78
N GLU A 70 3.91 -14.72 -1.32
CA GLU A 70 4.77 -15.17 -0.23
C GLU A 70 4.78 -14.10 0.86
N TYR A 71 5.20 -14.50 2.05
CA TYR A 71 5.47 -13.60 3.15
C TYR A 71 6.69 -14.05 3.93
N LYS A 72 7.30 -13.11 4.61
CA LYS A 72 8.35 -13.34 5.61
C LYS A 72 7.94 -12.68 6.90
N ARG A 73 8.45 -13.20 8.01
CA ARG A 73 8.24 -12.62 9.35
C ARG A 73 9.54 -12.15 9.92
N SER A 74 9.45 -11.15 10.76
CA SER A 74 10.55 -10.57 11.53
C SER A 74 10.12 -10.51 13.00
N ASN A 75 11.06 -10.74 13.92
CA ASN A 75 10.83 -10.58 15.35
C ASN A 75 11.64 -9.42 15.97
N ASP A 76 12.23 -8.58 15.12
CA ASP A 76 13.09 -7.46 15.52
C ASP A 76 12.71 -6.13 14.87
N GLY A 77 11.45 -6.05 14.40
CA GLY A 77 10.90 -4.86 13.74
C GLY A 77 11.45 -4.64 12.33
N GLY A 78 11.67 -5.71 11.58
CA GLY A 78 12.07 -5.66 10.19
C GLY A 78 13.57 -5.54 9.93
N LEU A 79 14.42 -5.76 10.93
CA LEU A 79 15.88 -5.77 10.73
C LEU A 79 16.35 -7.09 10.11
N THR A 80 15.82 -8.21 10.61
CA THR A 80 16.06 -9.54 10.04
C THR A 80 14.76 -10.25 9.73
N TRP A 81 14.78 -11.20 8.82
CA TRP A 81 13.62 -11.86 8.28
C TRP A 81 13.82 -13.37 8.22
N ASP A 82 12.76 -14.11 8.58
CA ASP A 82 12.70 -15.55 8.40
C ASP A 82 12.71 -15.95 6.91
N GLU A 83 12.82 -17.23 6.63
CA GLU A 83 12.63 -17.77 5.29
C GLU A 83 11.19 -17.49 4.79
N ALA A 84 11.07 -17.38 3.48
CA ALA A 84 9.78 -17.13 2.84
C ALA A 84 8.82 -18.31 3.04
N LYS A 85 7.59 -17.99 3.36
CA LYS A 85 6.45 -18.92 3.36
C LYS A 85 5.49 -18.55 2.25
N VAL A 86 4.92 -19.56 1.60
CA VAL A 86 3.85 -19.36 0.62
C VAL A 86 2.54 -19.06 1.35
N PHE A 87 1.80 -18.07 0.89
CA PHE A 87 0.48 -17.76 1.43
C PHE A 87 -0.56 -18.76 0.89
N PRO A 88 -1.16 -19.63 1.72
CA PRO A 88 -1.95 -20.77 1.27
C PRO A 88 -3.11 -20.40 0.34
N TYR A 89 -3.91 -19.40 0.72
CA TYR A 89 -5.04 -18.95 -0.10
C TYR A 89 -4.63 -18.56 -1.52
N SER A 90 -3.52 -17.84 -1.64
CA SER A 90 -2.98 -17.44 -2.94
C SER A 90 -2.46 -18.63 -3.75
N TRP A 91 -1.84 -19.60 -3.08
CA TRP A 91 -1.34 -20.80 -3.73
C TRP A 91 -2.47 -21.70 -4.26
N GLU A 92 -3.51 -21.91 -3.46
CA GLU A 92 -4.69 -22.65 -3.86
C GLU A 92 -5.40 -22.00 -5.04
N SER A 93 -5.57 -20.67 -4.99
CA SER A 93 -6.14 -19.88 -6.10
C SER A 93 -5.30 -20.00 -7.37
N PHE A 94 -3.97 -19.96 -7.24
CA PHE A 94 -3.05 -20.11 -8.38
C PHE A 94 -3.15 -21.50 -9.04
N LEU A 95 -3.33 -22.56 -8.24
CA LEU A 95 -3.41 -23.94 -8.73
C LEU A 95 -4.78 -24.30 -9.32
N ASN A 96 -5.85 -23.82 -8.72
CA ASN A 96 -7.20 -24.33 -8.97
C ASN A 96 -8.09 -23.34 -9.73
N GLU A 97 -7.75 -22.05 -9.72
CA GLU A 97 -8.57 -21.00 -10.29
C GLU A 97 -7.76 -20.11 -11.25
N PRO A 98 -8.41 -19.54 -12.29
CA PRO A 98 -7.72 -18.75 -13.29
C PRO A 98 -7.46 -17.30 -12.85
N PHE A 99 -7.20 -17.06 -11.56
CA PHE A 99 -6.92 -15.73 -11.05
C PHE A 99 -5.74 -15.71 -10.07
N THR A 100 -5.18 -14.53 -9.88
CA THR A 100 -4.09 -14.25 -8.95
C THR A 100 -4.62 -13.46 -7.77
N VAL A 101 -4.08 -13.74 -6.60
CA VAL A 101 -4.34 -13.02 -5.35
C VAL A 101 -3.18 -12.06 -5.08
N SER A 102 -3.50 -10.82 -4.69
CA SER A 102 -2.54 -9.84 -4.19
C SER A 102 -2.99 -9.34 -2.83
N CYS A 103 -2.08 -9.31 -1.84
CA CYS A 103 -2.35 -8.70 -0.53
C CYS A 103 -1.92 -7.23 -0.56
N GLU A 104 -2.88 -6.34 -0.64
CA GLU A 104 -2.60 -4.90 -0.77
C GLU A 104 -2.33 -4.26 0.59
N LYS A 105 -3.03 -4.72 1.62
CA LYS A 105 -2.84 -4.27 3.01
C LYS A 105 -2.96 -5.45 3.97
N ALA A 106 -2.27 -5.33 5.08
CA ALA A 106 -2.46 -6.20 6.24
C ALA A 106 -2.57 -5.33 7.48
N VAL A 107 -3.43 -5.73 8.39
CA VAL A 107 -3.65 -5.04 9.67
C VAL A 107 -3.73 -6.04 10.81
N SER A 108 -3.52 -5.54 12.02
CA SER A 108 -3.70 -6.31 13.26
C SER A 108 -4.53 -5.47 14.24
N THR A 109 -5.55 -6.07 14.81
CA THR A 109 -6.43 -5.44 15.80
C THR A 109 -6.19 -5.95 17.21
N GLN A 110 -5.50 -7.07 17.34
CA GLN A 110 -5.06 -7.66 18.59
C GLN A 110 -3.79 -8.50 18.42
N GLU A 111 -3.12 -8.80 19.51
CA GLU A 111 -1.85 -9.53 19.50
C GLU A 111 -1.98 -10.91 18.82
N ASN A 112 -1.02 -11.24 17.96
CA ASN A 112 -0.94 -12.44 17.11
C ASN A 112 -2.01 -12.57 16.02
N GLU A 113 -2.91 -11.61 15.87
CA GLU A 113 -3.85 -11.59 14.78
C GLU A 113 -3.29 -10.85 13.56
N ILE A 114 -3.57 -11.37 12.38
CA ILE A 114 -3.29 -10.71 11.11
C ILE A 114 -4.53 -10.83 10.23
N VAL A 115 -4.98 -9.70 9.67
CA VAL A 115 -6.03 -9.66 8.67
C VAL A 115 -5.38 -9.23 7.35
N ALA A 116 -5.18 -10.18 6.45
CA ALA A 116 -4.67 -9.95 5.10
C ALA A 116 -5.82 -9.52 4.18
N LEU A 117 -5.76 -8.29 3.69
CA LEU A 117 -6.77 -7.70 2.81
C LEU A 117 -6.32 -7.87 1.35
N CYS A 118 -7.00 -8.76 0.65
CA CYS A 118 -6.58 -9.27 -0.63
C CYS A 118 -7.50 -8.82 -1.76
N ILE A 119 -6.89 -8.47 -2.88
CA ILE A 119 -7.57 -8.33 -4.16
C ILE A 119 -7.33 -9.57 -5.01
N ARG A 120 -8.26 -9.82 -5.93
CA ARG A 120 -8.20 -10.94 -6.88
C ARG A 120 -8.23 -10.37 -8.29
N ASN A 121 -7.33 -10.82 -9.16
CA ASN A 121 -7.27 -10.37 -10.55
C ASN A 121 -7.50 -11.56 -11.48
N GLU A 122 -8.25 -11.37 -12.53
CA GLU A 122 -8.36 -12.38 -13.59
C GLU A 122 -7.04 -12.56 -14.32
N ASN A 123 -6.67 -13.81 -14.51
CA ASN A 123 -5.46 -14.21 -15.22
C ASN A 123 -5.87 -14.84 -16.57
N PRO A 124 -5.15 -14.60 -17.67
CA PRO A 124 -3.89 -13.89 -17.86
C PRO A 124 -4.05 -12.43 -18.33
N ASN A 125 -5.19 -11.82 -18.13
CA ASN A 125 -5.58 -10.54 -18.77
C ASN A 125 -4.89 -9.30 -18.18
N GLY A 126 -4.05 -9.44 -17.15
CA GLY A 126 -3.39 -8.32 -16.49
C GLY A 126 -3.96 -8.06 -15.10
N TRP A 127 -3.95 -6.79 -14.65
CA TRP A 127 -4.34 -6.42 -13.31
C TRP A 127 -5.83 -6.11 -13.15
N GLU A 128 -6.50 -5.77 -14.23
CA GLU A 128 -7.94 -5.46 -14.27
C GLU A 128 -8.64 -6.33 -15.32
N PRO A 129 -9.95 -6.57 -15.16
CA PRO A 129 -10.81 -6.14 -14.05
C PRO A 129 -10.58 -6.98 -12.79
N TYR A 130 -10.73 -6.33 -11.62
CA TYR A 130 -10.68 -7.01 -10.33
C TYR A 130 -11.97 -7.79 -10.06
N LEU A 131 -11.86 -8.83 -9.25
CA LEU A 131 -12.99 -9.51 -8.62
C LEU A 131 -13.35 -8.81 -7.28
N THR A 132 -14.32 -9.35 -6.55
CA THR A 132 -14.64 -8.90 -5.19
C THR A 132 -13.44 -9.13 -4.27
N PRO A 133 -13.03 -8.16 -3.45
CA PRO A 133 -11.93 -8.32 -2.51
C PRO A 133 -12.30 -9.22 -1.33
N VAL A 134 -11.30 -9.83 -0.74
CA VAL A 134 -11.47 -10.75 0.40
C VAL A 134 -10.53 -10.42 1.56
N ALA A 135 -10.93 -10.80 2.76
CA ALA A 135 -10.09 -10.83 3.95
C ALA A 135 -9.74 -12.29 4.29
N VAL A 136 -8.48 -12.54 4.62
CA VAL A 136 -8.00 -13.84 5.11
C VAL A 136 -7.31 -13.60 6.44
N ARG A 137 -7.68 -14.35 7.48
CA ARG A 137 -7.24 -14.13 8.85
C ARG A 137 -6.28 -15.21 9.33
N SER A 138 -5.33 -14.79 10.15
CA SER A 138 -4.53 -15.65 11.01
C SER A 138 -4.72 -15.20 12.46
N GLU A 139 -4.75 -16.14 13.40
CA GLU A 139 -4.85 -15.88 14.83
C GLU A 139 -3.59 -16.32 15.60
N ASP A 140 -2.55 -16.71 14.87
CA ASP A 140 -1.31 -17.27 15.41
C ASP A 140 -0.03 -16.64 14.81
N GLY A 141 -0.14 -15.37 14.37
CA GLY A 141 0.99 -14.64 13.82
C GLY A 141 1.43 -15.12 12.43
N GLY A 142 0.50 -15.67 11.64
CA GLY A 142 0.75 -16.13 10.29
C GLY A 142 1.33 -17.55 10.19
N GLU A 143 1.17 -18.38 11.23
CA GLU A 143 1.50 -19.81 11.12
C GLU A 143 0.42 -20.56 10.33
N THR A 144 -0.84 -20.29 10.67
CA THR A 144 -2.01 -20.83 9.96
C THR A 144 -2.95 -19.73 9.49
N TRP A 145 -3.73 -20.01 8.46
CA TRP A 145 -4.66 -19.08 7.83
C TRP A 145 -6.05 -19.70 7.70
N GLY A 146 -7.07 -18.91 8.01
CA GLY A 146 -8.47 -19.29 7.88
C GLY A 146 -9.01 -19.14 6.46
N GLU A 147 -10.28 -19.39 6.31
CA GLU A 147 -11.02 -19.23 5.05
C GLU A 147 -11.09 -17.76 4.64
N ALA A 148 -11.14 -17.52 3.34
CA ALA A 148 -11.34 -16.20 2.78
C ALA A 148 -12.80 -15.74 2.94
N VAL A 149 -13.00 -14.51 3.40
CA VAL A 149 -14.31 -13.88 3.57
C VAL A 149 -14.42 -12.69 2.61
N GLU A 150 -15.49 -12.61 1.83
CA GLU A 150 -15.74 -11.46 0.97
C GLU A 150 -15.98 -10.19 1.80
N ILE A 151 -15.30 -9.09 1.42
CA ILE A 151 -15.41 -7.81 2.10
C ILE A 151 -16.71 -7.09 1.70
N CYS A 152 -17.09 -7.21 0.43
CA CYS A 152 -18.29 -6.60 -0.12
C CYS A 152 -18.73 -7.32 -1.40
N ASP A 153 -19.86 -6.90 -1.95
CA ASP A 153 -20.40 -7.38 -3.23
C ASP A 153 -19.83 -6.66 -4.47
N LYS A 154 -18.94 -5.67 -4.27
CA LYS A 154 -18.38 -4.85 -5.34
C LYS A 154 -17.05 -5.40 -5.83
N ARG A 155 -16.88 -5.43 -7.15
CA ARG A 155 -15.57 -5.63 -7.77
C ARG A 155 -14.72 -4.39 -7.54
N GLY A 156 -13.43 -4.56 -7.25
CA GLY A 156 -12.58 -3.41 -7.07
C GLY A 156 -11.27 -3.69 -6.36
N ARG A 157 -10.54 -2.62 -6.08
CA ARG A 157 -9.22 -2.68 -5.48
C ARG A 157 -9.18 -1.97 -4.14
N ILE A 158 -8.65 -2.66 -3.14
CA ILE A 158 -8.27 -2.05 -1.86
C ILE A 158 -6.99 -1.24 -2.08
N TYR A 159 -6.99 0.01 -1.64
CA TYR A 159 -5.80 0.87 -1.72
C TYR A 159 -5.16 1.11 -0.38
N ASP A 160 -5.96 1.17 0.69
CA ASP A 160 -5.43 1.37 2.04
C ASP A 160 -6.32 0.73 3.09
N ALA A 161 -5.75 0.52 4.27
CA ALA A 161 -6.48 0.12 5.47
C ALA A 161 -5.75 0.62 6.72
N ILE A 162 -6.53 1.05 7.71
CA ILE A 162 -6.06 1.52 8.99
C ILE A 162 -6.85 0.86 10.12
N VAL A 163 -6.24 0.78 11.30
CA VAL A 163 -6.92 0.38 12.53
C VAL A 163 -7.12 1.61 13.40
N HIS A 164 -8.34 1.82 13.86
CA HIS A 164 -8.69 2.88 14.77
C HIS A 164 -9.69 2.37 15.81
N GLU A 165 -9.36 2.54 17.11
CA GLU A 165 -10.17 2.07 18.24
C GLU A 165 -10.60 0.60 18.10
N GLY A 166 -9.66 -0.25 17.66
CA GLY A 166 -9.88 -1.69 17.47
C GLY A 166 -10.67 -2.08 16.21
N ASN A 167 -11.19 -1.11 15.46
CA ASN A 167 -11.91 -1.33 14.20
C ASN A 167 -10.99 -1.19 13.00
N ILE A 168 -11.27 -1.97 11.96
CA ILE A 168 -10.58 -1.86 10.66
C ILE A 168 -11.39 -0.95 9.75
N TYR A 169 -10.73 0.02 9.14
CA TYR A 169 -11.30 0.85 8.07
C TYR A 169 -10.47 0.62 6.81
N LEU A 170 -11.11 0.36 5.69
CA LEU A 170 -10.43 0.16 4.42
C LEU A 170 -10.99 1.07 3.33
N LEU A 171 -10.11 1.50 2.43
CA LEU A 171 -10.40 2.32 1.27
C LEU A 171 -10.44 1.41 0.02
N LEU A 172 -11.62 1.30 -0.58
CA LEU A 172 -11.87 0.52 -1.78
C LEU A 172 -12.25 1.44 -2.95
N LEU A 173 -11.56 1.34 -4.08
CA LEU A 173 -12.10 1.83 -5.35
C LEU A 173 -12.89 0.69 -5.99
N ALA A 174 -14.22 0.84 -6.02
CA ALA A 174 -15.08 -0.07 -6.73
C ALA A 174 -15.05 0.25 -8.23
N ASN A 175 -14.65 -0.74 -9.03
CA ASN A 175 -14.62 -0.66 -10.48
C ASN A 175 -14.79 -2.06 -11.09
N ASP A 176 -15.56 -2.11 -12.17
CA ASP A 176 -15.87 -3.34 -12.91
C ASP A 176 -15.13 -3.42 -14.25
N ASP A 177 -14.23 -2.47 -14.52
CA ASP A 177 -13.50 -2.32 -15.77
C ASP A 177 -12.07 -1.82 -15.50
N PHE A 178 -11.43 -1.26 -16.52
CA PHE A 178 -10.10 -0.70 -16.39
C PHE A 178 -10.07 0.53 -15.49
N LEU A 179 -8.93 0.75 -14.86
CA LEU A 179 -8.66 1.79 -13.88
C LEU A 179 -9.18 3.17 -14.28
N ALA A 180 -9.99 3.78 -13.43
CA ALA A 180 -10.37 5.20 -13.44
C ALA A 180 -10.90 5.77 -14.76
N VAL A 181 -11.49 4.92 -15.63
CA VAL A 181 -11.98 5.37 -16.94
C VAL A 181 -13.46 5.71 -16.96
N LYS A 182 -14.20 5.36 -15.92
CA LYS A 182 -15.63 5.57 -15.83
C LYS A 182 -15.99 6.48 -14.66
N PRO A 183 -16.82 7.50 -14.87
CA PRO A 183 -17.25 8.41 -13.78
C PRO A 183 -18.15 7.75 -12.75
N GLU A 184 -18.74 6.60 -13.04
CA GLU A 184 -19.52 5.81 -12.09
C GLU A 184 -18.69 5.00 -11.09
N HIS A 185 -17.39 4.85 -11.30
CA HIS A 185 -16.52 4.25 -10.29
C HIS A 185 -16.49 5.12 -9.03
N ARG A 186 -16.41 4.49 -7.85
CA ARG A 186 -16.50 5.19 -6.56
C ARG A 186 -15.50 4.65 -5.57
N TYR A 187 -15.00 5.54 -4.71
CA TYR A 187 -14.30 5.17 -3.51
C TYR A 187 -15.24 4.98 -2.35
N TYR A 188 -15.08 3.90 -1.65
CA TYR A 188 -15.85 3.54 -0.47
C TYR A 188 -14.94 3.31 0.73
N ILE A 189 -15.43 3.69 1.91
CA ILE A 189 -14.89 3.23 3.18
C ILE A 189 -15.75 2.07 3.67
N TYR A 190 -15.12 0.93 3.90
CA TYR A 190 -15.72 -0.20 4.60
C TYR A 190 -15.14 -0.31 5.99
N LYS A 191 -15.95 -0.77 6.95
CA LYS A 191 -15.58 -0.96 8.36
C LYS A 191 -15.80 -2.39 8.78
N SER A 192 -14.87 -2.93 9.58
CA SER A 192 -15.04 -4.14 10.37
C SER A 192 -14.93 -3.84 11.86
N GLU A 193 -15.89 -4.32 12.65
CA GLU A 193 -15.94 -4.20 14.11
C GLU A 193 -15.67 -5.55 14.82
N ASP A 194 -15.38 -6.59 14.06
CA ASP A 194 -15.28 -7.97 14.50
C ASP A 194 -13.96 -8.64 14.05
N HIS A 195 -12.88 -7.83 14.00
CA HIS A 195 -11.55 -8.30 13.65
C HIS A 195 -11.44 -8.87 12.23
N GLY A 196 -12.14 -8.27 11.26
CA GLY A 196 -12.09 -8.67 9.86
C GLY A 196 -12.90 -9.93 9.52
N LYS A 197 -13.82 -10.35 10.39
CA LYS A 197 -14.75 -11.46 10.11
C LYS A 197 -15.88 -11.05 9.19
N SER A 198 -16.30 -9.78 9.30
CA SER A 198 -17.28 -9.18 8.40
C SER A 198 -16.98 -7.70 8.20
N PHE A 199 -17.52 -7.14 7.12
CA PHE A 199 -17.37 -5.73 6.78
C PHE A 199 -18.71 -5.13 6.39
N SER A 200 -18.88 -3.84 6.72
CA SER A 200 -20.05 -3.06 6.36
C SER A 200 -19.63 -1.75 5.71
N LEU A 201 -20.47 -1.23 4.82
CA LEU A 201 -20.25 0.09 4.21
C LEU A 201 -20.32 1.17 5.29
N GLN A 202 -19.25 1.95 5.41
CA GLN A 202 -19.16 3.11 6.31
C GLN A 202 -19.59 4.38 5.60
N GLY A 203 -19.11 4.59 4.36
CA GLY A 203 -19.44 5.76 3.57
C GLY A 203 -18.76 5.75 2.19
N GLU A 204 -19.03 6.79 1.41
CA GLU A 204 -18.53 7.02 0.06
C GLU A 204 -17.74 8.33 0.02
N LEU A 205 -16.59 8.38 -0.66
CA LEU A 205 -15.85 9.61 -0.86
C LEU A 205 -16.62 10.52 -1.83
N PRO A 206 -16.60 11.84 -1.61
CA PRO A 206 -17.28 12.78 -2.48
C PRO A 206 -16.53 12.96 -3.81
N GLY A 207 -17.26 13.36 -4.84
CA GLY A 207 -16.67 13.80 -6.10
C GLY A 207 -16.77 12.81 -7.25
N ASP A 208 -16.20 13.25 -8.37
CA ASP A 208 -16.08 12.48 -9.61
C ASP A 208 -14.76 11.69 -9.54
N THR A 209 -14.82 10.41 -9.82
CA THR A 209 -13.66 9.52 -9.84
C THR A 209 -13.03 9.35 -11.23
N ALA A 210 -13.52 10.08 -12.25
CA ALA A 210 -12.90 10.09 -13.57
C ALA A 210 -11.44 10.58 -13.46
N ASN A 211 -10.52 9.79 -14.01
CA ASN A 211 -9.05 9.94 -13.85
C ASN A 211 -8.50 9.67 -12.44
N HIS A 212 -9.33 9.44 -11.45
CA HIS A 212 -8.86 9.13 -10.09
C HIS A 212 -8.55 7.64 -9.94
N ALA A 213 -7.49 7.36 -9.20
CA ALA A 213 -7.06 6.02 -8.86
C ALA A 213 -6.12 6.08 -7.67
N TYR A 214 -5.68 4.94 -7.16
CA TYR A 214 -4.71 4.85 -6.08
C TYR A 214 -4.98 5.82 -4.93
N GLY A 215 -5.33 5.31 -3.81
CA GLY A 215 -5.63 6.10 -2.62
C GLY A 215 -4.77 5.73 -1.44
N SER A 216 -4.83 6.55 -0.42
CA SER A 216 -4.26 6.30 0.91
C SER A 216 -5.11 6.94 1.98
N MET A 217 -4.92 6.54 3.23
CA MET A 217 -5.62 7.09 4.38
C MET A 217 -4.66 7.37 5.52
N VAL A 218 -4.96 8.40 6.31
CA VAL A 218 -4.26 8.65 7.57
C VAL A 218 -5.20 9.28 8.59
N ILE A 219 -5.03 8.93 9.86
CA ILE A 219 -5.67 9.66 10.96
C ILE A 219 -4.71 10.75 11.43
N ARG A 220 -5.19 11.98 11.42
CA ARG A 220 -4.43 13.15 11.86
C ARG A 220 -4.33 13.20 13.38
N GLU A 221 -3.51 14.13 13.87
CA GLU A 221 -3.33 14.35 15.31
C GLU A 221 -4.62 14.80 16.00
N ASP A 222 -5.48 15.56 15.29
CA ASP A 222 -6.79 16.01 15.77
C ASP A 222 -7.88 14.92 15.73
N GLY A 223 -7.54 13.69 15.31
CA GLY A 223 -8.45 12.55 15.19
C GLY A 223 -9.22 12.50 13.86
N SER A 224 -9.09 13.50 12.99
CA SER A 224 -9.75 13.48 11.69
C SER A 224 -9.12 12.45 10.74
N LEU A 225 -9.94 11.77 9.96
CA LEU A 225 -9.52 10.92 8.85
C LEU A 225 -9.26 11.78 7.62
N VAL A 226 -8.12 11.59 6.99
CA VAL A 226 -7.84 12.11 5.64
C VAL A 226 -7.73 10.95 4.67
N CYS A 227 -8.52 10.98 3.60
CA CYS A 227 -8.40 10.10 2.45
C CYS A 227 -7.80 10.87 1.28
N TYR A 228 -6.89 10.22 0.57
CA TYR A 228 -6.21 10.78 -0.60
C TYR A 228 -6.57 9.99 -1.85
N GLU A 229 -6.64 10.71 -2.97
CA GLU A 229 -6.86 10.14 -4.30
C GLU A 229 -5.82 10.69 -5.28
N TYR A 230 -5.21 9.80 -6.03
CA TYR A 230 -4.35 10.17 -7.15
C TYR A 230 -5.21 10.59 -8.34
N ASP A 231 -4.90 11.74 -8.90
CA ASP A 231 -5.50 12.25 -10.14
C ASP A 231 -4.49 12.07 -11.30
N SER A 232 -4.81 11.20 -12.26
CA SER A 232 -3.92 10.94 -13.40
C SER A 232 -3.82 12.11 -14.37
N SER A 233 -4.73 13.07 -14.30
CA SER A 233 -4.69 14.30 -15.10
C SER A 233 -3.86 15.42 -14.46
N ASP A 234 -3.58 15.32 -13.15
CA ASP A 234 -2.87 16.34 -12.38
C ASP A 234 -1.96 15.72 -11.30
N GLU A 235 -0.85 15.13 -11.73
CA GLU A 235 0.09 14.43 -10.84
C GLU A 235 0.87 15.36 -9.88
N PHE A 236 0.74 16.67 -10.03
CA PHE A 236 1.34 17.66 -9.11
C PHE A 236 0.46 17.98 -7.91
N ASN A 237 -0.80 17.55 -7.93
CA ASN A 237 -1.74 17.83 -6.86
C ASN A 237 -2.42 16.54 -6.40
N LEU A 238 -2.18 16.16 -5.14
CA LEU A 238 -2.84 15.03 -4.51
C LEU A 238 -4.20 15.50 -3.96
N VAL A 239 -5.29 14.93 -4.45
CA VAL A 239 -6.64 15.22 -3.96
C VAL A 239 -6.79 14.66 -2.54
N TYR A 240 -7.46 15.39 -1.65
CA TYR A 240 -7.75 14.94 -0.31
C TYR A 240 -9.19 15.25 0.11
N HIS A 241 -9.70 14.43 1.02
CA HIS A 241 -11.00 14.59 1.69
C HIS A 241 -10.82 14.39 3.18
N ILE A 242 -11.43 15.26 4.00
CA ILE A 242 -11.33 15.23 5.47
C ILE A 242 -12.68 14.88 6.08
N SER A 243 -12.69 13.95 7.02
CA SER A 243 -13.84 13.48 7.77
C SER A 243 -13.55 13.47 9.27
N ASP A 244 -14.52 13.92 10.09
CA ASP A 244 -14.44 13.84 11.55
C ASP A 244 -15.19 12.63 12.14
N ASP A 245 -15.79 11.79 11.29
CA ASP A 245 -16.62 10.65 11.68
C ASP A 245 -16.21 9.35 10.97
N MET A 246 -14.90 9.25 10.67
CA MET A 246 -14.28 8.08 10.03
C MET A 246 -14.91 7.71 8.67
N GLY A 247 -15.20 8.72 7.86
CA GLY A 247 -15.64 8.57 6.48
C GLY A 247 -17.14 8.40 6.27
N LYS A 248 -17.98 8.64 7.29
CA LYS A 248 -19.43 8.69 7.12
C LYS A 248 -19.85 9.96 6.39
N THR A 249 -19.26 11.09 6.77
CA THR A 249 -19.48 12.40 6.14
C THR A 249 -18.15 13.12 5.92
N TRP A 250 -18.13 14.05 4.98
CA TRP A 250 -16.92 14.78 4.58
C TRP A 250 -17.13 16.28 4.76
N LYS A 251 -16.23 16.93 5.49
CA LYS A 251 -16.33 18.36 5.83
C LYS A 251 -15.51 19.25 4.91
N GLU A 252 -14.48 18.71 4.28
CA GLU A 252 -13.54 19.46 3.46
C GLU A 252 -12.96 18.56 2.36
N SER A 253 -12.73 19.15 1.19
CA SER A 253 -12.01 18.54 0.09
C SER A 253 -11.10 19.57 -0.56
N GLY A 254 -9.93 19.13 -1.05
CA GLY A 254 -8.97 20.02 -1.67
C GLY A 254 -7.83 19.27 -2.37
N LYS A 255 -6.78 20.00 -2.69
CA LYS A 255 -5.59 19.46 -3.36
C LYS A 255 -4.31 19.91 -2.63
N GLY A 256 -3.43 18.97 -2.33
CA GLY A 256 -2.10 19.19 -1.77
C GLY A 256 -1.02 19.14 -2.86
N PHE A 257 -0.19 20.20 -2.96
CA PHE A 257 0.84 20.28 -3.98
C PHE A 257 2.02 19.35 -3.68
N CYS A 258 2.48 18.63 -4.70
CA CYS A 258 3.61 17.70 -4.68
C CYS A 258 4.64 18.10 -5.75
N ALA A 259 5.70 18.80 -5.37
CA ALA A 259 6.67 19.40 -6.27
C ALA A 259 7.35 18.43 -7.25
N LYS A 260 7.47 17.17 -6.88
CA LYS A 260 8.03 16.07 -7.70
C LYS A 260 6.99 15.11 -8.23
N ARG A 261 5.71 15.52 -8.24
CA ARG A 261 4.56 14.69 -8.60
C ARG A 261 4.39 13.50 -7.63
N ILE A 262 3.24 12.88 -7.67
CA ILE A 262 2.95 11.65 -6.90
C ILE A 262 2.00 10.74 -7.67
N ARG A 263 2.28 9.46 -7.65
CA ARG A 263 1.38 8.37 -8.05
C ARG A 263 1.56 7.19 -7.08
N ASN A 264 0.53 6.41 -6.86
CA ASN A 264 0.49 5.36 -5.86
C ASN A 264 0.83 5.90 -4.45
N PRO A 265 0.14 6.95 -3.97
CA PRO A 265 0.47 7.58 -2.71
C PRO A 265 0.29 6.61 -1.54
N GLN A 266 1.21 6.68 -0.59
CA GLN A 266 1.08 6.06 0.71
C GLN A 266 1.49 7.07 1.77
N VAL A 267 0.60 7.32 2.71
CA VAL A 267 0.79 8.31 3.77
C VAL A 267 0.90 7.63 5.12
N ALA A 268 1.72 8.15 6.00
CA ALA A 268 1.74 7.77 7.41
C ALA A 268 1.96 8.98 8.31
N ARG A 269 1.32 8.97 9.47
CA ARG A 269 1.65 9.87 10.57
C ARG A 269 2.81 9.29 11.36
N VAL A 270 3.80 10.11 11.62
CA VAL A 270 5.01 9.73 12.34
C VAL A 270 5.35 10.78 13.40
N SER A 271 6.28 10.47 14.27
CA SER A 271 6.77 11.45 15.24
C SER A 271 7.36 12.67 14.52
N GLY A 272 6.80 13.82 14.80
CA GLY A 272 7.20 15.10 14.19
C GLY A 272 6.45 15.50 12.93
N GLY A 273 5.51 14.69 12.42
CA GLY A 273 4.70 15.06 11.25
C GLY A 273 4.18 13.89 10.44
N TYR A 274 4.25 14.01 9.14
CA TYR A 274 3.73 13.04 8.18
C TYR A 274 4.76 12.75 7.10
N ILE A 275 4.72 11.55 6.57
CA ILE A 275 5.44 11.15 5.37
C ILE A 275 4.44 10.78 4.27
N LEU A 276 4.78 11.11 3.04
CA LEU A 276 4.09 10.65 1.84
C LEU A 276 5.14 10.08 0.89
N HIS A 277 4.93 8.88 0.41
CA HIS A 277 5.83 8.27 -0.57
C HIS A 277 5.06 7.58 -1.69
N GLY A 278 5.76 7.34 -2.79
CA GLY A 278 5.21 6.69 -3.97
C GLY A 278 6.07 6.94 -5.20
N ARG A 279 5.53 6.65 -6.38
CA ARG A 279 6.19 6.96 -7.63
C ARG A 279 6.01 8.44 -8.00
N ALA A 280 7.04 9.06 -8.53
CA ALA A 280 7.00 10.44 -9.03
C ALA A 280 6.24 10.53 -10.36
N GLY A 281 4.97 10.15 -10.38
CA GLY A 281 4.09 10.22 -11.55
C GLY A 281 4.40 9.25 -12.68
N CYS A 282 3.72 9.37 -13.80
CA CYS A 282 4.02 8.63 -15.04
C CYS A 282 3.42 9.22 -16.32
N MET A 283 2.59 10.24 -16.24
CA MET A 283 1.90 10.81 -17.41
C MET A 283 2.82 11.67 -18.28
N THR A 284 3.86 12.25 -17.69
CA THR A 284 4.83 13.08 -18.39
C THR A 284 6.10 12.27 -18.67
N LYS A 285 6.26 11.80 -19.89
CA LYS A 285 7.38 10.91 -20.27
C LYS A 285 8.76 11.55 -20.15
N ASP A 286 8.81 12.86 -20.12
CA ASP A 286 10.07 13.64 -20.05
C ASP A 286 10.57 13.87 -18.62
N LEU A 287 9.80 13.45 -17.62
CA LEU A 287 10.16 13.59 -16.21
C LEU A 287 10.40 12.21 -15.57
N PRO A 288 11.37 12.12 -14.64
CA PRO A 288 11.72 10.85 -14.03
C PRO A 288 10.56 10.27 -13.21
N MET A 289 10.43 8.94 -13.24
CA MET A 289 9.46 8.17 -12.44
C MET A 289 10.17 7.47 -11.26
N HIS A 290 10.95 8.23 -10.51
CA HIS A 290 11.70 7.74 -9.37
C HIS A 290 10.81 7.49 -8.16
N PHE A 291 11.35 6.83 -7.14
CA PHE A 291 10.68 6.69 -5.86
C PHE A 291 10.86 7.96 -5.05
N VAL A 292 9.76 8.64 -4.72
CA VAL A 292 9.74 9.93 -4.05
C VAL A 292 9.24 9.81 -2.62
N LEU A 293 9.81 10.59 -1.72
CA LEU A 293 9.37 10.79 -0.34
C LEU A 293 9.22 12.28 -0.07
N TYR A 294 8.11 12.65 0.55
CA TYR A 294 7.82 13.98 1.08
C TYR A 294 7.67 13.92 2.58
N THR A 295 7.89 15.07 3.24
CA THR A 295 7.51 15.27 4.64
C THR A 295 6.55 16.45 4.75
N GLY A 296 5.66 16.42 5.76
CA GLY A 296 4.69 17.49 6.02
C GLY A 296 4.36 17.57 7.50
N THR A 297 3.76 18.68 7.92
CA THR A 297 3.38 18.92 9.31
C THR A 297 1.91 18.63 9.61
N ASP A 298 1.06 18.56 8.60
CA ASP A 298 -0.39 18.46 8.77
C ASP A 298 -1.08 17.38 7.90
N GLY A 299 -0.28 16.64 7.12
CA GLY A 299 -0.76 15.62 6.21
C GLY A 299 -1.36 16.14 4.90
N ILE A 300 -1.30 17.45 4.64
CA ILE A 300 -1.87 18.09 3.44
C ILE A 300 -0.81 18.89 2.67
N HIS A 301 0.01 19.63 3.40
CA HIS A 301 1.08 20.44 2.83
C HIS A 301 2.39 19.69 2.90
N TRP A 302 3.01 19.51 1.75
CA TRP A 302 4.22 18.72 1.58
C TRP A 302 5.42 19.60 1.26
N ASP A 303 6.59 19.20 1.70
CA ASP A 303 7.85 19.86 1.34
C ASP A 303 8.23 19.62 -0.14
N GLU A 304 9.42 20.07 -0.56
CA GLU A 304 9.92 19.91 -1.93
C GLU A 304 10.12 18.46 -2.38
N GLY A 305 10.00 17.49 -1.46
CA GLY A 305 10.21 16.08 -1.70
C GLY A 305 11.67 15.75 -2.06
N ARG A 306 12.00 14.47 -1.96
CA ARG A 306 13.32 13.92 -2.35
C ARG A 306 13.15 12.57 -3.01
N TYR A 307 14.00 12.27 -3.97
CA TYR A 307 14.06 10.92 -4.54
C TYR A 307 14.89 10.03 -3.61
N ILE A 308 14.28 8.99 -3.06
CA ILE A 308 14.94 8.01 -2.19
C ILE A 308 15.43 6.77 -2.95
N TYR A 309 14.99 6.60 -4.18
CA TYR A 309 15.56 5.64 -5.12
C TYR A 309 15.46 6.18 -6.54
N VAL A 310 16.58 6.13 -7.24
CA VAL A 310 16.72 6.67 -8.60
C VAL A 310 17.15 5.54 -9.52
N ASP A 311 16.38 5.28 -10.55
CA ASP A 311 16.76 4.40 -11.63
C ASP A 311 16.35 4.97 -12.99
N GLN A 312 16.60 4.22 -14.04
CA GLN A 312 16.24 4.60 -15.41
C GLN A 312 14.76 4.35 -15.74
N GLY A 313 13.98 4.19 -14.73
CA GLY A 313 12.59 4.44 -14.58
C GLY A 313 11.62 3.67 -15.45
N GLN A 314 10.91 2.74 -14.85
CA GLN A 314 9.71 2.21 -15.50
C GLN A 314 8.60 1.99 -14.48
N THR A 315 7.72 1.05 -14.63
CA THR A 315 6.49 0.82 -13.89
C THR A 315 6.67 0.18 -12.51
N ALA A 316 7.55 0.66 -11.66
CA ALA A 316 7.75 0.17 -10.30
C ALA A 316 7.18 1.12 -9.23
N TYR A 317 7.63 0.97 -7.99
CA TYR A 317 7.34 1.82 -6.85
C TYR A 317 5.89 1.78 -6.37
N TYR A 318 5.21 0.63 -6.53
CA TYR A 318 4.14 0.30 -5.62
C TYR A 318 4.78 0.07 -4.26
N SER A 319 4.20 0.67 -3.24
CA SER A 319 4.82 0.69 -1.93
C SER A 319 3.81 0.66 -0.80
N ASN A 320 4.28 0.34 0.38
CA ASN A 320 3.54 0.40 1.62
C ASN A 320 4.46 0.82 2.75
N ASN A 321 3.89 1.24 3.87
CA ASN A 321 4.63 1.58 5.06
C ASN A 321 4.02 0.95 6.31
N LEU A 322 4.83 0.83 7.34
CA LEU A 322 4.44 0.41 8.68
C LEU A 322 5.17 1.27 9.69
N VAL A 323 4.42 1.93 10.58
CA VAL A 323 4.95 2.70 11.70
C VAL A 323 4.84 1.87 12.96
N MET A 324 5.94 1.69 13.67
CA MET A 324 6.05 0.87 14.86
C MET A 324 6.57 1.69 16.03
N ASP A 325 5.84 1.71 17.15
CA ASP A 325 6.33 2.31 18.38
C ASP A 325 7.30 1.38 19.10
N ARG A 326 8.44 1.94 19.57
CA ARG A 326 9.49 1.19 20.26
C ARG A 326 9.48 1.45 21.76
N ASP A 327 10.02 0.51 22.55
CA ASP A 327 10.05 0.61 24.01
C ASP A 327 10.84 1.81 24.55
N ASN A 328 11.77 2.31 23.76
CA ASN A 328 12.59 3.48 24.11
C ASN A 328 11.91 4.82 23.78
N GLY A 329 10.65 4.81 23.38
CA GLY A 329 9.89 6.01 23.01
C GLY A 329 10.21 6.58 21.62
N THR A 330 10.99 5.86 20.80
CA THR A 330 11.20 6.18 19.38
C THR A 330 10.18 5.45 18.50
N GLN A 331 10.10 5.85 17.25
CA GLN A 331 9.34 5.14 16.23
C GLN A 331 10.29 4.57 15.18
N ARG A 332 9.95 3.39 14.68
CA ARG A 332 10.55 2.84 13.48
C ARG A 332 9.54 2.85 12.36
N VAL A 333 9.93 3.35 11.20
CA VAL A 333 9.15 3.29 9.97
C VAL A 333 9.82 2.32 9.01
N LEU A 334 9.08 1.29 8.61
CA LEU A 334 9.47 0.38 7.54
C LEU A 334 8.70 0.78 6.28
N ILE A 335 9.42 1.07 5.20
CA ILE A 335 8.84 1.27 3.87
C ILE A 335 9.25 0.08 3.01
N GLN A 336 8.28 -0.56 2.36
CA GLN A 336 8.50 -1.62 1.37
C GLN A 336 8.05 -1.13 0.01
N ALA A 337 8.87 -1.34 -1.01
CA ALA A 337 8.50 -0.98 -2.39
C ALA A 337 9.07 -1.94 -3.43
N SER A 338 8.37 -2.04 -4.55
CA SER A 338 8.92 -2.68 -5.75
C SER A 338 9.98 -1.80 -6.38
N ILE A 339 11.14 -2.39 -6.73
CA ILE A 339 12.30 -1.72 -7.32
C ILE A 339 12.65 -2.38 -8.65
N PRO A 340 12.73 -1.65 -9.76
CA PRO A 340 13.01 -2.26 -11.05
C PRO A 340 14.45 -2.81 -11.12
N TYR A 341 14.62 -3.98 -11.72
CA TYR A 341 15.90 -4.51 -12.12
C TYR A 341 16.00 -4.68 -13.63
N SER A 342 14.86 -4.73 -14.30
CA SER A 342 14.74 -4.71 -15.75
C SER A 342 13.43 -4.07 -16.19
N LYS A 343 13.20 -3.96 -17.48
CA LYS A 343 11.94 -3.40 -18.01
C LYS A 343 10.74 -4.24 -17.58
N GLY A 344 9.97 -3.73 -16.63
CA GLY A 344 8.74 -4.35 -16.11
C GLY A 344 8.96 -5.46 -15.09
N CYS A 345 10.20 -5.83 -14.77
CA CYS A 345 10.51 -6.80 -13.73
C CYS A 345 11.11 -6.11 -12.51
N VAL A 346 10.65 -6.47 -11.33
CA VAL A 346 10.99 -5.78 -10.09
C VAL A 346 11.42 -6.72 -8.99
N ASN A 347 12.40 -6.26 -8.21
CA ASN A 347 12.77 -6.75 -6.88
C ASN A 347 11.92 -6.06 -5.81
N ILE A 348 12.09 -6.44 -4.56
CA ILE A 348 11.47 -5.76 -3.41
C ILE A 348 12.56 -5.18 -2.53
N GLY A 349 12.47 -3.88 -2.27
CA GLY A 349 13.38 -3.14 -1.39
C GLY A 349 12.71 -2.69 -0.11
N HIS A 350 13.50 -2.58 0.95
CA HIS A 350 13.12 -2.03 2.23
C HIS A 350 13.95 -0.79 2.57
N TRP A 351 13.32 0.17 3.22
CA TRP A 351 13.95 1.29 3.91
C TRP A 351 13.49 1.32 5.35
N LEU A 352 14.41 1.48 6.27
CA LEU A 352 14.13 1.64 7.70
C LEU A 352 14.55 3.03 8.15
N MET A 353 13.66 3.71 8.86
CA MET A 353 13.90 5.02 9.45
C MET A 353 13.58 4.96 10.95
N GLU A 354 14.54 5.36 11.79
CA GLU A 354 14.37 5.49 13.23
C GLU A 354 14.15 6.97 13.59
N ILE A 355 12.98 7.30 14.09
CA ILE A 355 12.55 8.69 14.37
C ILE A 355 12.67 9.00 15.88
#